data_6a8cedc5fc6940528078d7291d542d60
#
_entry.id   6a8cedc5fc6940528078d7291d542d60
#
_cell.length_a   1.000
_cell.length_b   1.000
_cell.length_c   1.000
_cell.angle_alpha   90.00
_cell.angle_beta   90.00
_cell.angle_gamma   90.00
#
_symmetry.space_group_name_H-M   'P 1'
#
loop_
_entity.id
_entity.type
_entity.pdbx_description
1 polymer ?
#
loop_
_entity_poly.entity_id
_entity_poly.type
_entity_poly.pdbx_seq_one_letter_code
_entity_poly.pdbx_strand_id
1 'polypeptide(L)'
;MENNNPTVAVVVATYNGATYLHAQLESIVQQTYKPSQIIIIDDASSDDTLLVANNFAAHHPEVMVIQNETRLGYIKNFEKGMLFANAHYIALSDQDDIWMPNKLAVLISAIGNQMLAYSDSELIDADGHLLNQKMSSIKNQLDYHTPLMYTVGAWAPGHAMLFKKELVEKAVPFPTLVTHDFWLGFVATCYSTIVYVNEPLVHYRQHTQNAIGANTTKNKTASLTIAQKKQKARARMELLYQKVKETGHAHAAVFEKINNSYQSFSVVNNCNRAKLFFDYRNLILAYKKKSALLKVLFAVKMFFKID
;
A
#
# COMPACT_ATOMS: atom_id res chain seq x y z
N MET A 1 15.65 3.04 -34.12
CA MET A 1 14.92 3.95 -33.24
C MET A 1 14.80 3.23 -31.92
N GLU A 2 15.51 3.66 -30.88
CA GLU A 2 15.36 3.10 -29.55
C GLU A 2 13.90 3.33 -29.11
N ASN A 3 13.24 2.27 -28.68
CA ASN A 3 11.89 2.35 -28.16
C ASN A 3 11.93 3.20 -26.88
N ASN A 4 11.56 4.46 -27.00
CA ASN A 4 11.60 5.46 -25.92
C ASN A 4 10.45 5.26 -24.90
N ASN A 5 9.87 4.06 -24.85
CA ASN A 5 8.83 3.73 -23.89
C ASN A 5 9.44 3.55 -22.50
N PRO A 6 8.84 4.12 -21.45
CA PRO A 6 9.35 4.00 -20.09
C PRO A 6 9.36 2.54 -19.63
N THR A 7 10.46 2.08 -19.04
CA THR A 7 10.60 0.72 -18.52
C THR A 7 9.84 0.53 -17.21
N VAL A 8 9.37 -0.72 -16.96
CA VAL A 8 8.67 -1.11 -15.74
C VAL A 8 9.36 -2.30 -15.10
N ALA A 9 9.63 -2.20 -13.80
CA ALA A 9 10.00 -3.34 -12.95
C ALA A 9 8.77 -3.78 -12.13
N VAL A 10 8.56 -5.09 -12.04
CA VAL A 10 7.57 -5.68 -11.14
C VAL A 10 8.29 -6.32 -9.97
N VAL A 11 7.92 -5.96 -8.74
CA VAL A 11 8.46 -6.56 -7.51
C VAL A 11 7.41 -7.48 -6.92
N VAL A 12 7.70 -8.77 -6.90
CA VAL A 12 6.85 -9.83 -6.36
C VAL A 12 7.44 -10.28 -5.02
N ALA A 13 6.75 -9.98 -3.91
CA ALA A 13 7.18 -10.44 -2.59
C ALA A 13 6.56 -11.81 -2.29
N THR A 14 7.41 -12.77 -1.88
CA THR A 14 6.97 -14.13 -1.59
C THR A 14 7.35 -14.59 -0.18
N TYR A 15 6.48 -15.38 0.42
CA TYR A 15 6.70 -16.15 1.65
C TYR A 15 5.68 -17.28 1.73
N ASN A 16 6.12 -18.55 1.60
CA ASN A 16 5.28 -19.75 1.64
C ASN A 16 4.06 -19.62 0.70
N GLY A 17 4.31 -19.29 -0.58
CA GLY A 17 3.29 -19.00 -1.59
C GLY A 17 3.28 -19.95 -2.78
N ALA A 18 3.90 -21.12 -2.69
CA ALA A 18 4.07 -22.08 -3.79
C ALA A 18 2.77 -22.37 -4.56
N THR A 19 1.63 -22.39 -3.85
CA THR A 19 0.33 -22.75 -4.43
C THR A 19 -0.13 -21.80 -5.55
N TYR A 20 0.11 -20.50 -5.40
CA TYR A 20 -0.47 -19.47 -6.30
C TYR A 20 0.58 -18.77 -7.15
N LEU A 21 1.86 -18.84 -6.75
CA LEU A 21 2.93 -18.04 -7.34
C LEU A 21 3.04 -18.21 -8.86
N HIS A 22 2.94 -19.44 -9.38
CA HIS A 22 3.05 -19.69 -10.82
C HIS A 22 1.97 -18.93 -11.61
N ALA A 23 0.71 -19.02 -11.19
CA ALA A 23 -0.40 -18.33 -11.86
C ALA A 23 -0.24 -16.80 -11.82
N GLN A 24 0.26 -16.25 -10.70
CA GLN A 24 0.56 -14.83 -10.58
C GLN A 24 1.67 -14.41 -11.55
N LEU A 25 2.77 -15.15 -11.62
CA LEU A 25 3.90 -14.86 -12.51
C LEU A 25 3.48 -14.92 -13.99
N GLU A 26 2.68 -15.92 -14.37
CA GLU A 26 2.09 -16.01 -15.72
C GLU A 26 1.28 -14.76 -16.06
N SER A 27 0.44 -14.26 -15.14
CA SER A 27 -0.35 -13.06 -15.38
C SER A 27 0.51 -11.80 -15.55
N ILE A 28 1.71 -11.77 -14.97
CA ILE A 28 2.67 -10.65 -15.09
C ILE A 28 3.39 -10.72 -16.44
N VAL A 29 3.89 -11.87 -16.87
CA VAL A 29 4.59 -11.97 -18.16
C VAL A 29 3.64 -11.85 -19.36
N GLN A 30 2.33 -12.09 -19.16
CA GLN A 30 1.30 -11.94 -20.19
C GLN A 30 0.78 -10.50 -20.33
N GLN A 31 1.30 -9.51 -19.58
CA GLN A 31 0.89 -8.12 -19.71
C GLN A 31 1.07 -7.60 -21.13
N THR A 32 0.11 -6.78 -21.62
CA THR A 32 0.20 -6.12 -22.93
C THR A 32 1.34 -5.12 -23.00
N TYR A 33 1.62 -4.43 -21.89
CA TYR A 33 2.84 -3.66 -21.69
C TYR A 33 3.83 -4.52 -20.92
N LYS A 34 4.83 -5.06 -21.62
CA LYS A 34 5.78 -6.00 -21.06
C LYS A 34 6.66 -5.35 -19.98
N PRO A 35 6.76 -5.91 -18.77
CA PRO A 35 7.77 -5.48 -17.81
C PRO A 35 9.16 -5.77 -18.35
N SER A 36 10.09 -4.85 -18.12
CA SER A 36 11.51 -5.03 -18.48
C SER A 36 12.29 -5.81 -17.43
N GLN A 37 11.73 -5.93 -16.22
CA GLN A 37 12.33 -6.62 -15.09
C GLN A 37 11.22 -7.15 -14.17
N ILE A 38 11.35 -8.39 -13.72
CA ILE A 38 10.52 -9.00 -12.68
C ILE A 38 11.44 -9.47 -11.57
N ILE A 39 11.27 -8.94 -10.37
CA ILE A 39 12.08 -9.26 -9.19
C ILE A 39 11.23 -10.04 -8.23
N ILE A 40 11.50 -11.33 -8.10
CA ILE A 40 10.91 -12.18 -7.07
C ILE A 40 11.81 -12.10 -5.84
N ILE A 41 11.29 -11.56 -4.74
CA ILE A 41 12.02 -11.45 -3.47
C ILE A 41 11.41 -12.39 -2.44
N ASP A 42 12.10 -13.50 -2.16
CA ASP A 42 11.64 -14.53 -1.24
C ASP A 42 12.10 -14.30 0.19
N ASP A 43 11.14 -14.26 1.12
CA ASP A 43 11.37 -13.95 2.54
C ASP A 43 11.70 -15.20 3.37
N ALA A 44 12.66 -16.01 2.89
CA ALA A 44 13.10 -17.27 3.50
C ALA A 44 11.94 -18.28 3.61
N SER A 45 11.28 -18.58 2.49
CA SER A 45 10.23 -19.61 2.42
C SER A 45 10.75 -20.99 2.80
N SER A 46 9.89 -21.80 3.41
CA SER A 46 10.17 -23.18 3.84
C SER A 46 9.41 -24.23 3.01
N ASP A 47 8.51 -23.77 2.12
CA ASP A 47 7.80 -24.62 1.15
C ASP A 47 8.48 -24.56 -0.23
N ASP A 48 7.83 -25.07 -1.28
CA ASP A 48 8.34 -25.11 -2.64
C ASP A 48 8.32 -23.75 -3.37
N THR A 49 8.08 -22.62 -2.69
CA THR A 49 8.03 -21.29 -3.30
C THR A 49 9.28 -20.98 -4.10
N LEU A 50 10.46 -21.20 -3.52
CA LEU A 50 11.73 -20.92 -4.18
C LEU A 50 11.97 -21.82 -5.39
N LEU A 51 11.54 -23.08 -5.33
CA LEU A 51 11.61 -24.02 -6.46
C LEU A 51 10.74 -23.53 -7.61
N VAL A 52 9.49 -23.11 -7.33
CA VAL A 52 8.57 -22.55 -8.34
C VAL A 52 9.17 -21.29 -8.96
N ALA A 53 9.70 -20.38 -8.15
CA ALA A 53 10.32 -19.15 -8.62
C ALA A 53 11.53 -19.38 -9.54
N ASN A 54 12.44 -20.28 -9.15
CA ASN A 54 13.64 -20.59 -9.94
C ASN A 54 13.29 -21.34 -11.24
N ASN A 55 12.33 -22.27 -11.21
CA ASN A 55 11.86 -22.94 -12.41
C ASN A 55 11.24 -21.96 -13.40
N PHE A 56 10.48 -20.97 -12.90
CA PHE A 56 9.91 -19.91 -13.74
C PHE A 56 11.00 -19.04 -14.36
N ALA A 57 11.96 -18.58 -13.56
CA ALA A 57 13.09 -17.76 -14.01
C ALA A 57 13.96 -18.44 -15.07
N ALA A 58 14.08 -19.76 -15.05
CA ALA A 58 14.83 -20.52 -16.06
C ALA A 58 14.29 -20.36 -17.48
N HIS A 59 13.01 -19.97 -17.64
CA HIS A 59 12.35 -19.78 -18.95
C HIS A 59 12.07 -18.30 -19.25
N HIS A 60 12.34 -17.39 -18.31
CA HIS A 60 12.03 -15.97 -18.40
C HIS A 60 13.25 -15.12 -18.03
N PRO A 61 14.07 -14.69 -19.00
CA PRO A 61 15.33 -13.97 -18.74
C PRO A 61 15.14 -12.60 -18.07
N GLU A 62 13.93 -12.03 -18.11
CA GLU A 62 13.56 -10.79 -17.41
C GLU A 62 13.33 -11.01 -15.90
N VAL A 63 13.26 -12.27 -15.44
CA VAL A 63 12.98 -12.63 -14.04
C VAL A 63 14.27 -12.82 -13.26
N MET A 64 14.37 -12.12 -12.12
CA MET A 64 15.44 -12.27 -11.13
C MET A 64 14.84 -12.80 -9.83
N VAL A 65 15.42 -13.86 -9.27
CA VAL A 65 15.03 -14.40 -7.96
C VAL A 65 16.08 -14.04 -6.93
N ILE A 66 15.63 -13.47 -5.82
CA ILE A 66 16.46 -13.07 -4.67
C ILE A 66 15.88 -13.74 -3.42
N GLN A 67 16.67 -14.56 -2.75
CA GLN A 67 16.29 -15.18 -1.48
C GLN A 67 16.89 -14.40 -0.30
N ASN A 68 16.12 -14.17 0.73
CA ASN A 68 16.62 -13.66 2.01
C ASN A 68 17.22 -14.85 2.83
N GLU A 69 18.31 -14.59 3.52
CA GLU A 69 18.91 -15.57 4.45
C GLU A 69 18.01 -15.82 5.66
N THR A 70 17.30 -14.78 6.10
CA THR A 70 16.36 -14.81 7.23
C THR A 70 15.12 -14.02 6.90
N ARG A 71 14.01 -14.35 7.56
CA ARG A 71 12.75 -13.66 7.37
C ARG A 71 12.82 -12.20 7.83
N LEU A 72 12.61 -11.27 6.91
CA LEU A 72 12.60 -9.82 7.15
C LEU A 72 11.20 -9.27 7.45
N GLY A 73 10.15 -10.00 7.06
CA GLY A 73 8.78 -9.54 7.04
C GLY A 73 8.45 -8.71 5.79
N TYR A 74 7.18 -8.74 5.38
CA TYR A 74 6.74 -8.23 4.07
C TYR A 74 7.15 -6.77 3.80
N ILE A 75 7.18 -5.88 4.83
CA ILE A 75 7.56 -4.47 4.65
C ILE A 75 9.01 -4.35 4.16
N LYS A 76 9.93 -5.02 4.84
CA LYS A 76 11.36 -4.97 4.49
C LYS A 76 11.68 -5.83 3.27
N ASN A 77 10.89 -6.87 3.01
CA ASN A 77 11.00 -7.68 1.82
C ASN A 77 10.67 -6.85 0.57
N PHE A 78 9.53 -6.13 0.55
CA PHE A 78 9.20 -5.21 -0.53
C PHE A 78 10.23 -4.09 -0.67
N GLU A 79 10.66 -3.45 0.44
CA GLU A 79 11.70 -2.41 0.40
C GLU A 79 12.96 -2.91 -0.31
N LYS A 80 13.46 -4.10 0.09
CA LYS A 80 14.63 -4.72 -0.52
C LYS A 80 14.42 -4.98 -2.01
N GLY A 81 13.29 -5.57 -2.41
CA GLY A 81 12.97 -5.81 -3.82
C GLY A 81 12.91 -4.53 -4.66
N MET A 82 12.32 -3.46 -4.13
CA MET A 82 12.26 -2.17 -4.81
C MET A 82 13.63 -1.51 -5.02
N LEU A 83 14.59 -1.74 -4.12
CA LEU A 83 15.96 -1.23 -4.25
C LEU A 83 16.74 -1.91 -5.40
N PHE A 84 16.40 -3.17 -5.74
CA PHE A 84 16.96 -3.87 -6.90
C PHE A 84 16.32 -3.45 -8.23
N ALA A 85 15.17 -2.78 -8.21
CA ALA A 85 14.49 -2.38 -9.43
C ALA A 85 15.30 -1.30 -10.18
N ASN A 86 15.55 -1.54 -11.48
CA ASN A 86 16.20 -0.60 -12.39
C ASN A 86 15.26 -0.30 -13.57
N ALA A 87 14.27 0.55 -13.33
CA ALA A 87 13.24 0.92 -14.30
C ALA A 87 12.67 2.31 -13.97
N HIS A 88 11.95 2.94 -14.91
CA HIS A 88 11.28 4.22 -14.68
C HIS A 88 10.11 4.10 -13.70
N TYR A 89 9.37 3.01 -13.82
CA TYR A 89 8.23 2.69 -12.96
C TYR A 89 8.42 1.36 -12.24
N ILE A 90 7.80 1.25 -11.06
CA ILE A 90 7.75 0.03 -10.27
C ILE A 90 6.27 -0.30 -9.99
N ALA A 91 5.89 -1.55 -10.18
CA ALA A 91 4.63 -2.12 -9.72
C ALA A 91 4.89 -3.17 -8.64
N LEU A 92 4.06 -3.22 -7.62
CA LEU A 92 4.13 -4.25 -6.59
C LEU A 92 3.13 -5.37 -6.87
N SER A 93 3.51 -6.57 -6.50
CA SER A 93 2.67 -7.77 -6.61
C SER A 93 2.77 -8.59 -5.33
N ASP A 94 1.61 -8.98 -4.81
CA ASP A 94 1.52 -10.09 -3.87
C ASP A 94 1.66 -11.42 -4.65
N GLN A 95 1.93 -12.52 -3.98
CA GLN A 95 2.26 -13.82 -4.60
C GLN A 95 1.04 -14.62 -5.08
N ASP A 96 -0.19 -14.17 -4.77
CA ASP A 96 -1.41 -14.97 -4.75
C ASP A 96 -2.57 -14.36 -5.56
N ASP A 97 -2.33 -13.24 -6.24
CA ASP A 97 -3.33 -12.55 -7.08
C ASP A 97 -3.27 -13.02 -8.56
N ILE A 98 -4.09 -12.42 -9.41
CA ILE A 98 -3.99 -12.53 -10.87
C ILE A 98 -4.18 -11.13 -11.46
N TRP A 99 -3.25 -10.70 -12.32
CA TRP A 99 -3.35 -9.39 -12.98
C TRP A 99 -4.15 -9.47 -14.27
N MET A 100 -4.97 -8.44 -14.51
CA MET A 100 -5.60 -8.26 -15.82
C MET A 100 -4.53 -7.91 -16.88
N PRO A 101 -4.68 -8.39 -18.14
CA PRO A 101 -3.62 -8.24 -19.16
C PRO A 101 -3.22 -6.80 -19.47
N ASN A 102 -4.12 -5.84 -19.26
CA ASN A 102 -3.90 -4.42 -19.56
C ASN A 102 -3.46 -3.58 -18.35
N LYS A 103 -3.22 -4.17 -17.18
CA LYS A 103 -2.94 -3.43 -15.93
C LYS A 103 -1.80 -2.43 -16.07
N LEU A 104 -0.64 -2.86 -16.53
CA LEU A 104 0.52 -1.97 -16.66
C LEU A 104 0.27 -0.87 -17.69
N ALA A 105 -0.31 -1.19 -18.84
CA ALA A 105 -0.63 -0.21 -19.88
C ALA A 105 -1.57 0.89 -19.37
N VAL A 106 -2.63 0.51 -18.67
CA VAL A 106 -3.62 1.44 -18.14
C VAL A 106 -3.01 2.33 -17.04
N LEU A 107 -2.26 1.74 -16.10
CA LEU A 107 -1.65 2.53 -15.01
C LEU A 107 -0.56 3.48 -15.51
N ILE A 108 0.26 3.09 -16.50
CA ILE A 108 1.25 3.96 -17.13
C ILE A 108 0.57 5.14 -17.83
N SER A 109 -0.53 4.89 -18.54
CA SER A 109 -1.29 5.95 -19.19
C SER A 109 -1.92 6.92 -18.18
N ALA A 110 -2.40 6.39 -17.05
CA ALA A 110 -3.10 7.18 -16.04
C ALA A 110 -2.19 8.01 -15.13
N ILE A 111 -0.97 7.52 -14.84
CA ILE A 111 -0.10 8.16 -13.85
C ILE A 111 0.36 9.57 -14.24
N GLY A 112 0.56 9.83 -15.54
CA GLY A 112 0.99 11.13 -16.05
C GLY A 112 2.21 11.68 -15.30
N ASN A 113 2.11 12.92 -14.82
CA ASN A 113 3.17 13.57 -14.05
C ASN A 113 3.16 13.19 -12.55
N GLN A 114 2.17 12.42 -12.09
CA GLN A 114 2.04 12.07 -10.67
C GLN A 114 3.05 11.00 -10.25
N MET A 115 3.25 10.85 -8.93
CA MET A 115 4.20 9.87 -8.36
C MET A 115 3.64 8.45 -8.34
N LEU A 116 2.31 8.29 -8.22
CA LEU A 116 1.66 7.00 -8.01
C LEU A 116 0.27 6.99 -8.61
N ALA A 117 -0.08 5.87 -9.25
CA ALA A 117 -1.43 5.52 -9.67
C ALA A 117 -1.80 4.14 -9.11
N TYR A 118 -3.08 3.91 -8.84
CA TYR A 118 -3.59 2.62 -8.40
C TYR A 118 -4.98 2.34 -8.99
N SER A 119 -5.32 1.06 -9.09
CA SER A 119 -6.59 0.61 -9.67
C SER A 119 -7.54 0.03 -8.62
N ASP A 120 -8.76 -0.24 -9.05
CA ASP A 120 -9.66 -1.13 -8.34
C ASP A 120 -9.19 -2.59 -8.45
N SER A 121 -9.79 -3.45 -7.63
CA SER A 121 -9.58 -4.90 -7.65
C SER A 121 -10.92 -5.61 -7.54
N GLU A 122 -11.06 -6.74 -8.22
CA GLU A 122 -12.19 -7.64 -8.09
C GLU A 122 -11.81 -8.84 -7.22
N LEU A 123 -12.68 -9.23 -6.29
CA LEU A 123 -12.37 -10.30 -5.36
C LEU A 123 -12.61 -11.67 -6.00
N ILE A 124 -11.66 -12.58 -5.79
CA ILE A 124 -11.77 -14.00 -6.15
C ILE A 124 -11.58 -14.88 -4.90
N ASP A 125 -12.12 -16.09 -4.92
CA ASP A 125 -11.88 -17.09 -3.87
C ASP A 125 -10.52 -17.80 -4.04
N ALA A 126 -10.25 -18.79 -3.19
CA ALA A 126 -9.01 -19.58 -3.24
C ALA A 126 -8.83 -20.31 -4.58
N ASP A 127 -9.91 -20.72 -5.22
CA ASP A 127 -9.91 -21.48 -6.48
C ASP A 127 -9.89 -20.57 -7.72
N GLY A 128 -10.00 -19.23 -7.52
CA GLY A 128 -9.98 -18.22 -8.59
C GLY A 128 -11.36 -17.85 -9.13
N HIS A 129 -12.45 -18.29 -8.50
CA HIS A 129 -13.80 -17.91 -8.92
C HIS A 129 -14.15 -16.52 -8.43
N LEU A 130 -14.83 -15.74 -9.28
CA LEU A 130 -15.27 -14.38 -8.94
C LEU A 130 -16.27 -14.38 -7.79
N LEU A 131 -16.01 -13.55 -6.77
CA LEU A 131 -16.93 -13.31 -5.66
C LEU A 131 -17.96 -12.22 -5.98
N ASN A 132 -17.98 -11.70 -7.23
CA ASN A 132 -18.86 -10.62 -7.68
C ASN A 132 -18.82 -9.39 -6.77
N GLN A 133 -17.66 -9.10 -6.23
CA GLN A 133 -17.43 -7.99 -5.30
C GLN A 133 -16.13 -7.26 -5.67
N LYS A 134 -16.22 -5.93 -5.81
CA LYS A 134 -15.06 -5.06 -6.03
C LYS A 134 -14.62 -4.39 -4.74
N MET A 135 -13.33 -4.07 -4.64
CA MET A 135 -12.81 -3.31 -3.50
C MET A 135 -13.45 -1.93 -3.39
N SER A 136 -13.77 -1.28 -4.51
CA SER A 136 -14.50 -0.02 -4.54
C SER A 136 -15.91 -0.11 -3.93
N SER A 137 -16.53 -1.29 -3.86
CA SER A 137 -17.80 -1.48 -3.15
C SER A 137 -17.62 -1.46 -1.62
N ILE A 138 -16.45 -1.87 -1.12
CA ILE A 138 -16.12 -1.99 0.31
C ILE A 138 -15.45 -0.71 0.84
N LYS A 139 -14.50 -0.16 0.08
CA LYS A 139 -13.71 1.02 0.43
C LYS A 139 -14.05 2.18 -0.49
N ASN A 140 -13.92 3.41 0.00
CA ASN A 140 -14.02 4.58 -0.86
C ASN A 140 -12.66 4.79 -1.54
N GLN A 141 -12.57 4.43 -2.81
CA GLN A 141 -11.38 4.64 -3.64
C GLN A 141 -11.53 5.97 -4.37
N LEU A 142 -10.48 6.76 -4.39
CA LEU A 142 -10.48 8.13 -4.91
C LEU A 142 -9.03 8.61 -5.11
N ASP A 143 -8.89 9.73 -5.81
CA ASP A 143 -7.62 10.43 -5.86
C ASP A 143 -7.23 11.00 -4.48
N TYR A 144 -5.96 10.87 -4.11
CA TYR A 144 -5.45 11.43 -2.86
C TYR A 144 -4.59 12.65 -3.17
N HIS A 145 -5.07 13.84 -2.80
CA HIS A 145 -4.44 15.13 -3.16
C HIS A 145 -3.55 15.72 -2.06
N THR A 146 -3.54 15.14 -0.87
CA THR A 146 -2.83 15.69 0.29
C THR A 146 -2.55 14.61 1.33
N PRO A 147 -1.41 14.70 2.06
CA PRO A 147 -1.10 13.75 3.13
C PRO A 147 -2.12 13.73 4.26
N LEU A 148 -2.96 14.77 4.43
CA LEU A 148 -4.07 14.74 5.40
C LEU A 148 -5.04 13.59 5.16
N MET A 149 -5.22 13.16 3.92
CA MET A 149 -6.09 12.05 3.57
C MET A 149 -5.54 10.68 4.05
N TYR A 150 -4.28 10.63 4.44
CA TYR A 150 -3.60 9.46 5.02
C TYR A 150 -3.50 9.49 6.55
N THR A 151 -3.95 10.56 7.23
CA THR A 151 -3.75 10.75 8.68
C THR A 151 -4.24 9.56 9.52
N VAL A 152 -5.45 9.04 9.26
CA VAL A 152 -6.02 7.89 10.00
C VAL A 152 -6.03 6.59 9.20
N GLY A 153 -5.93 6.67 7.90
CA GLY A 153 -5.92 5.53 6.98
C GLY A 153 -6.23 5.99 5.56
N ALA A 154 -5.86 5.16 4.62
CA ALA A 154 -6.12 5.33 3.20
C ALA A 154 -6.32 3.95 2.59
N TRP A 155 -6.68 3.90 1.31
CA TRP A 155 -6.79 2.66 0.58
C TRP A 155 -6.24 2.85 -0.83
N ALA A 156 -4.96 2.61 -0.98
CA ALA A 156 -4.25 2.42 -2.24
C ALA A 156 -3.36 1.19 -2.02
N PRO A 157 -3.88 -0.02 -2.26
CA PRO A 157 -3.20 -1.26 -1.87
C PRO A 157 -2.01 -1.55 -2.78
N GLY A 158 -0.94 -2.16 -2.22
CA GLY A 158 0.31 -2.46 -2.90
C GLY A 158 0.10 -3.23 -4.19
N HIS A 159 -0.70 -4.30 -4.16
CA HIS A 159 -0.98 -5.15 -5.31
C HIS A 159 -1.60 -4.42 -6.51
N ALA A 160 -2.22 -3.26 -6.29
CA ALA A 160 -2.92 -2.51 -7.33
C ALA A 160 -2.18 -1.26 -7.82
N MET A 161 -0.97 -0.95 -7.28
CA MET A 161 -0.27 0.30 -7.58
C MET A 161 0.86 0.16 -8.61
N LEU A 162 1.12 1.29 -9.26
CA LEU A 162 2.31 1.57 -10.07
C LEU A 162 2.81 2.96 -9.70
N PHE A 163 4.12 3.12 -9.54
CA PHE A 163 4.72 4.39 -9.12
C PHE A 163 6.08 4.63 -9.78
N LYS A 164 6.50 5.90 -9.80
CA LYS A 164 7.82 6.28 -10.29
C LYS A 164 8.93 5.79 -9.37
N LYS A 165 10.04 5.33 -9.93
CA LYS A 165 11.23 4.89 -9.17
C LYS A 165 11.68 5.91 -8.13
N GLU A 166 11.66 7.20 -8.46
CA GLU A 166 12.06 8.28 -7.55
C GLU A 166 11.25 8.33 -6.23
N LEU A 167 10.04 7.74 -6.20
CA LEU A 167 9.25 7.64 -4.97
C LEU A 167 9.94 6.73 -3.94
N VAL A 168 10.64 5.67 -4.38
CA VAL A 168 11.38 4.78 -3.48
C VAL A 168 12.49 5.56 -2.77
N GLU A 169 13.25 6.37 -3.50
CA GLU A 169 14.32 7.19 -2.95
C GLU A 169 13.81 8.16 -1.87
N LYS A 170 12.60 8.67 -2.06
CA LYS A 170 11.93 9.56 -1.11
C LYS A 170 11.32 8.81 0.09
N ALA A 171 11.06 7.51 -0.04
CA ALA A 171 10.38 6.70 0.97
C ALA A 171 11.31 5.86 1.84
N VAL A 172 12.51 5.53 1.39
CA VAL A 172 13.48 4.74 2.18
C VAL A 172 14.10 5.56 3.31
N PRO A 173 14.40 4.93 4.46
CA PRO A 173 14.06 3.57 4.84
C PRO A 173 12.59 3.43 5.25
N PHE A 174 11.95 2.29 4.91
CA PHE A 174 10.56 2.07 5.27
C PHE A 174 10.39 1.82 6.76
N PRO A 175 9.49 2.56 7.44
CA PRO A 175 9.19 2.33 8.83
C PRO A 175 8.36 1.05 9.00
N THR A 176 8.68 0.22 10.00
CA THR A 176 7.91 -0.99 10.33
C THR A 176 6.61 -0.69 11.10
N LEU A 177 6.38 0.57 11.43
CA LEU A 177 5.21 1.04 12.19
C LEU A 177 3.92 1.08 11.36
N VAL A 178 4.05 1.20 10.04
CA VAL A 178 2.96 1.24 9.05
C VAL A 178 3.25 0.26 7.91
N THR A 179 2.24 -0.12 7.12
CA THR A 179 2.44 -1.00 5.98
C THR A 179 3.19 -0.30 4.85
N HIS A 180 3.87 -1.05 3.99
CA HIS A 180 4.68 -0.51 2.89
C HIS A 180 3.83 0.32 1.90
N ASP A 181 2.64 -0.15 1.59
CA ASP A 181 1.69 0.50 0.68
C ASP A 181 1.13 1.81 1.28
N PHE A 182 0.78 1.79 2.58
CA PHE A 182 0.41 3.00 3.31
C PHE A 182 1.55 4.04 3.28
N TRP A 183 2.80 3.60 3.51
CA TRP A 183 3.95 4.49 3.55
C TRP A 183 4.25 5.09 2.18
N LEU A 184 4.29 4.27 1.13
CA LEU A 184 4.45 4.75 -0.25
C LEU A 184 3.38 5.78 -0.63
N GLY A 185 2.11 5.45 -0.38
CA GLY A 185 1.01 6.37 -0.68
C GLY A 185 1.09 7.67 0.14
N PHE A 186 1.41 7.58 1.44
CA PHE A 186 1.60 8.77 2.27
C PHE A 186 2.72 9.66 1.72
N VAL A 187 3.90 9.08 1.44
CA VAL A 187 5.02 9.84 0.87
C VAL A 187 4.66 10.43 -0.50
N ALA A 188 3.99 9.67 -1.37
CA ALA A 188 3.55 10.19 -2.67
C ALA A 188 2.69 11.45 -2.53
N THR A 189 1.75 11.47 -1.57
CA THR A 189 0.89 12.64 -1.33
C THR A 189 1.61 13.87 -0.79
N CYS A 190 2.84 13.71 -0.30
CA CYS A 190 3.68 14.86 0.07
C CYS A 190 4.27 15.59 -1.14
N TYR A 191 4.29 14.96 -2.32
CA TYR A 191 4.90 15.51 -3.54
C TYR A 191 3.90 15.71 -4.68
N SER A 192 2.86 14.88 -4.77
CA SER A 192 1.89 14.93 -5.86
C SER A 192 0.55 14.31 -5.46
N THR A 193 -0.42 14.35 -6.38
CA THR A 193 -1.67 13.58 -6.26
C THR A 193 -1.42 12.11 -6.57
N ILE A 194 -2.12 11.20 -5.87
CA ILE A 194 -2.25 9.80 -6.26
C ILE A 194 -3.49 9.67 -7.14
N VAL A 195 -3.34 9.06 -8.30
CA VAL A 195 -4.42 8.86 -9.26
C VAL A 195 -5.13 7.52 -9.00
N TYR A 196 -6.43 7.55 -8.92
CA TYR A 196 -7.27 6.36 -8.88
C TYR A 196 -7.83 6.03 -10.27
N VAL A 197 -7.63 4.80 -10.72
CA VAL A 197 -8.22 4.25 -11.93
C VAL A 197 -9.42 3.39 -11.54
N ASN A 198 -10.62 3.84 -11.91
CA ASN A 198 -11.88 3.13 -11.61
C ASN A 198 -12.11 1.94 -12.55
N GLU A 199 -11.12 1.06 -12.63
CA GLU A 199 -11.14 -0.18 -13.40
C GLU A 199 -10.52 -1.30 -12.56
N PRO A 200 -11.16 -2.48 -12.42
CA PRO A 200 -10.56 -3.62 -11.72
C PRO A 200 -9.46 -4.23 -12.60
N LEU A 201 -8.21 -3.98 -12.22
CA LEU A 201 -7.03 -4.45 -12.94
C LEU A 201 -6.31 -5.61 -12.23
N VAL A 202 -6.86 -6.06 -11.10
CA VAL A 202 -6.37 -7.20 -10.32
C VAL A 202 -7.54 -8.04 -9.83
N HIS A 203 -7.44 -9.33 -9.99
CA HIS A 203 -8.23 -10.32 -9.27
C HIS A 203 -7.53 -10.58 -7.93
N TYR A 204 -8.08 -9.97 -6.85
CA TYR A 204 -7.52 -10.03 -5.50
C TYR A 204 -8.04 -11.25 -4.78
N ARG A 205 -7.15 -12.22 -4.53
CA ARG A 205 -7.51 -13.52 -3.95
C ARG A 205 -7.76 -13.43 -2.46
N GLN A 206 -8.83 -14.11 -2.04
CA GLN A 206 -9.23 -14.23 -0.64
C GLN A 206 -9.09 -15.68 -0.17
N HIS A 207 -8.15 -15.95 0.72
CA HIS A 207 -7.95 -17.25 1.36
C HIS A 207 -7.51 -17.09 2.82
N THR A 208 -7.49 -18.19 3.58
CA THR A 208 -7.22 -18.17 5.03
C THR A 208 -5.80 -17.76 5.41
N GLN A 209 -4.87 -17.79 4.47
CA GLN A 209 -3.46 -17.47 4.69
C GLN A 209 -3.07 -16.04 4.28
N ASN A 210 -4.02 -15.23 3.79
CA ASN A 210 -3.73 -13.83 3.47
C ASN A 210 -3.18 -13.10 4.69
N ALA A 211 -2.05 -12.41 4.55
CA ALA A 211 -1.46 -11.58 5.61
C ALA A 211 -2.40 -10.43 6.00
N ILE A 212 -3.09 -9.84 5.01
CA ILE A 212 -4.09 -8.79 5.15
C ILE A 212 -5.18 -9.08 4.11
N GLY A 213 -6.36 -9.56 4.53
CA GLY A 213 -7.47 -9.83 3.60
C GLY A 213 -8.57 -8.78 3.68
N ALA A 214 -9.44 -8.72 2.65
CA ALA A 214 -10.60 -7.83 2.62
C ALA A 214 -11.57 -8.08 3.78
N ASN A 215 -11.67 -9.33 4.21
CA ASN A 215 -12.60 -9.85 5.23
C ASN A 215 -11.89 -10.53 6.42
N THR A 216 -10.63 -10.20 6.71
CA THR A 216 -9.93 -10.81 7.86
C THR A 216 -10.72 -10.56 9.14
N THR A 217 -11.45 -11.58 9.57
CA THR A 217 -11.85 -11.74 10.98
C THR A 217 -10.55 -11.69 11.77
N LYS A 218 -10.43 -10.69 12.62
CA LYS A 218 -9.27 -10.39 13.46
C LYS A 218 -8.66 -11.69 13.98
N ASN A 219 -7.54 -12.11 13.43
CA ASN A 219 -6.67 -13.02 14.16
C ASN A 219 -6.44 -12.35 15.52
N LYS A 220 -6.81 -13.03 16.61
CA LYS A 220 -6.64 -12.57 17.98
C LYS A 220 -5.16 -12.56 18.33
N THR A 221 -4.39 -11.66 17.68
CA THR A 221 -3.14 -11.19 18.26
C THR A 221 -3.51 -10.58 19.60
N ALA A 222 -2.76 -10.90 20.63
CA ALA A 222 -2.96 -10.41 21.99
C ALA A 222 -3.32 -8.91 21.94
N SER A 223 -4.46 -8.52 22.46
CA SER A 223 -4.94 -7.15 22.35
C SER A 223 -3.95 -6.24 23.05
N LEU A 224 -3.37 -5.28 22.30
CA LEU A 224 -2.44 -4.29 22.86
C LEU A 224 -3.09 -3.62 24.09
N THR A 225 -2.30 -3.41 25.13
CA THR A 225 -2.71 -2.61 26.28
C THR A 225 -3.01 -1.17 25.87
N ILE A 226 -3.78 -0.45 26.67
CA ILE A 226 -4.07 0.98 26.45
C ILE A 226 -2.76 1.79 26.32
N ALA A 227 -1.75 1.49 27.16
CA ALA A 227 -0.45 2.15 27.11
C ALA A 227 0.25 1.92 25.76
N GLN A 228 0.30 0.68 25.27
CA GLN A 228 0.88 0.32 23.97
C GLN A 228 0.15 0.98 22.80
N LYS A 229 -1.19 1.04 22.84
CA LYS A 229 -1.99 1.76 21.82
C LYS A 229 -1.65 3.25 21.81
N LYS A 230 -1.57 3.90 22.98
CA LYS A 230 -1.15 5.31 23.10
C LYS A 230 0.24 5.53 22.53
N GLN A 231 1.20 4.68 22.88
CA GLN A 231 2.56 4.76 22.37
C GLN A 231 2.61 4.60 20.85
N LYS A 232 1.92 3.60 20.29
CA LYS A 232 1.84 3.37 18.86
C LYS A 232 1.22 4.57 18.13
N ALA A 233 0.13 5.14 18.66
CA ALA A 233 -0.52 6.31 18.08
C ALA A 233 0.41 7.54 18.06
N ARG A 234 1.15 7.81 19.15
CA ARG A 234 2.16 8.88 19.20
C ARG A 234 3.24 8.65 18.15
N ALA A 235 3.86 7.47 18.16
CA ALA A 235 4.95 7.16 17.24
C ALA A 235 4.51 7.31 15.77
N ARG A 236 3.27 6.90 15.45
CA ARG A 236 2.72 7.06 14.11
C ARG A 236 2.53 8.53 13.75
N MET A 237 1.96 9.36 14.62
CA MET A 237 1.74 10.79 14.32
C MET A 237 3.07 11.53 14.21
N GLU A 238 4.05 11.21 15.05
CA GLU A 238 5.41 11.74 14.96
C GLU A 238 6.04 11.40 13.61
N LEU A 239 5.98 10.12 13.20
CA LEU A 239 6.48 9.66 11.91
C LEU A 239 5.90 10.46 10.74
N LEU A 240 4.56 10.60 10.70
CA LEU A 240 3.87 11.33 9.64
C LEU A 240 4.25 12.82 9.64
N TYR A 241 4.30 13.43 10.83
CA TYR A 241 4.69 14.84 10.98
C TYR A 241 6.11 15.10 10.48
N GLN A 242 7.08 14.28 10.89
CA GLN A 242 8.47 14.45 10.48
C GLN A 242 8.62 14.36 8.97
N LYS A 243 7.94 13.41 8.32
CA LYS A 243 7.98 13.29 6.86
C LYS A 243 7.36 14.50 6.15
N VAL A 244 6.21 14.98 6.60
CA VAL A 244 5.57 16.17 6.01
C VAL A 244 6.42 17.43 6.23
N LYS A 245 7.05 17.56 7.40
CA LYS A 245 7.97 18.67 7.73
C LYS A 245 9.20 18.65 6.83
N GLU A 246 9.82 17.48 6.64
CA GLU A 246 10.99 17.27 5.76
C GLU A 246 10.70 17.74 4.33
N THR A 247 9.48 17.50 3.83
CA THR A 247 9.10 17.89 2.45
C THR A 247 8.74 19.36 2.30
N GLY A 248 8.62 20.12 3.39
CA GLY A 248 8.15 21.50 3.35
C GLY A 248 6.67 21.65 2.90
N HIS A 249 5.88 20.58 3.00
CA HIS A 249 4.50 20.58 2.51
C HIS A 249 3.62 21.61 3.24
N ALA A 250 2.68 22.24 2.53
CA ALA A 250 1.79 23.30 3.05
C ALA A 250 1.00 22.90 4.32
N HIS A 251 0.71 21.61 4.52
CA HIS A 251 0.04 21.10 5.70
C HIS A 251 0.98 20.76 6.89
N ALA A 252 2.27 21.11 6.85
CA ALA A 252 3.21 20.82 7.95
C ALA A 252 2.71 21.36 9.30
N ALA A 253 2.22 22.60 9.33
CA ALA A 253 1.66 23.21 10.54
C ALA A 253 0.40 22.47 11.08
N VAL A 254 -0.39 21.87 10.20
CA VAL A 254 -1.56 21.05 10.61
C VAL A 254 -1.10 19.74 11.20
N PHE A 255 -0.12 19.06 10.57
CA PHE A 255 0.48 17.83 11.10
C PHE A 255 1.19 18.07 12.44
N GLU A 256 1.85 19.20 12.63
CA GLU A 256 2.41 19.60 13.92
C GLU A 256 1.34 19.66 15.01
N LYS A 257 0.22 20.37 14.74
CA LYS A 257 -0.90 20.46 15.70
C LYS A 257 -1.51 19.08 15.99
N ILE A 258 -1.67 18.24 14.96
CA ILE A 258 -2.16 16.87 15.13
C ILE A 258 -1.17 16.09 16.00
N ASN A 259 0.13 16.10 15.70
CA ASN A 259 1.17 15.42 16.47
C ASN A 259 1.18 15.87 17.92
N ASN A 260 1.16 17.21 18.18
CA ASN A 260 1.11 17.77 19.52
C ASN A 260 -0.12 17.28 20.30
N SER A 261 -1.27 17.11 19.66
CA SER A 261 -2.49 16.58 20.28
C SER A 261 -2.38 15.12 20.75
N TYR A 262 -1.40 14.36 20.22
CA TYR A 262 -1.11 12.98 20.61
C TYR A 262 0.01 12.85 21.64
N GLN A 263 0.75 13.93 21.97
CA GLN A 263 1.83 13.86 22.98
C GLN A 263 1.30 13.57 24.38
N SER A 264 0.07 13.99 24.69
CA SER A 264 -0.63 13.52 25.89
C SER A 264 -2.11 13.21 25.58
N PHE A 265 -2.74 12.47 26.48
CA PHE A 265 -4.18 12.17 26.38
C PHE A 265 -4.96 12.91 27.48
N SER A 266 -4.53 14.14 27.79
CA SER A 266 -5.23 15.08 28.66
C SER A 266 -6.53 15.54 28.00
N VAL A 267 -7.46 16.07 28.80
CA VAL A 267 -8.73 16.63 28.31
C VAL A 267 -8.45 17.70 27.23
N VAL A 268 -7.49 18.61 27.48
CA VAL A 268 -7.13 19.68 26.54
C VAL A 268 -6.65 19.12 25.20
N ASN A 269 -5.73 18.14 25.21
CA ASN A 269 -5.23 17.53 23.97
C ASN A 269 -6.31 16.72 23.26
N ASN A 270 -7.21 16.07 24.00
CA ASN A 270 -8.34 15.36 23.41
C ASN A 270 -9.32 16.32 22.74
N CYS A 271 -9.61 17.50 23.35
CA CYS A 271 -10.42 18.56 22.73
C CYS A 271 -9.75 19.09 21.45
N ASN A 272 -8.44 19.39 21.52
CA ASN A 272 -7.68 19.87 20.36
C ASN A 272 -7.72 18.85 19.21
N ARG A 273 -7.52 17.57 19.52
CA ARG A 273 -7.59 16.48 18.54
C ARG A 273 -8.97 16.37 17.92
N ALA A 274 -10.03 16.36 18.74
CA ALA A 274 -11.41 16.30 18.23
C ALA A 274 -11.72 17.51 17.33
N LYS A 275 -11.28 18.72 17.70
CA LYS A 275 -11.43 19.92 16.88
C LYS A 275 -10.70 19.79 15.55
N LEU A 276 -9.41 19.41 15.55
CA LEU A 276 -8.63 19.21 14.31
C LEU A 276 -9.29 18.19 13.39
N PHE A 277 -9.76 17.08 13.93
CA PHE A 277 -10.45 16.05 13.17
C PHE A 277 -11.81 16.53 12.63
N PHE A 278 -12.49 17.41 13.34
CA PHE A 278 -13.71 18.05 12.87
C PHE A 278 -13.43 19.04 11.73
N ASP A 279 -12.44 19.92 11.89
CA ASP A 279 -12.08 20.93 10.90
C ASP A 279 -11.65 20.30 9.57
N TYR A 280 -10.85 19.22 9.63
CA TYR A 280 -10.32 18.51 8.46
C TYR A 280 -11.04 17.19 8.12
N ARG A 281 -12.25 16.93 8.67
CA ARG A 281 -12.98 15.65 8.57
C ARG A 281 -13.18 15.14 7.15
N ASN A 282 -13.37 16.03 6.19
CA ASN A 282 -13.61 15.64 4.80
C ASN A 282 -12.36 15.08 4.13
N LEU A 283 -11.17 15.60 4.48
CA LEU A 283 -9.88 15.10 4.02
C LEU A 283 -9.47 13.86 4.80
N ILE A 284 -9.42 13.94 6.13
CA ILE A 284 -8.95 12.85 7.01
C ILE A 284 -9.79 11.57 6.86
N LEU A 285 -11.08 11.70 6.57
CA LEU A 285 -12.03 10.59 6.42
C LEU A 285 -12.46 10.35 4.97
N ALA A 286 -11.73 10.88 3.98
CA ALA A 286 -12.07 10.74 2.57
C ALA A 286 -12.20 9.28 2.14
N TYR A 287 -11.29 8.40 2.61
CA TYR A 287 -11.28 6.98 2.28
C TYR A 287 -12.46 6.17 2.88
N LYS A 288 -13.24 6.75 3.79
CA LYS A 288 -14.39 6.08 4.42
C LYS A 288 -15.69 6.43 3.72
N LYS A 289 -16.46 5.42 3.33
CA LYS A 289 -17.86 5.58 2.87
C LYS A 289 -18.77 5.96 4.03
N LYS A 290 -18.75 7.23 4.45
CA LYS A 290 -19.56 7.75 5.57
C LYS A 290 -20.28 9.02 5.16
N SER A 291 -21.56 9.16 5.60
CA SER A 291 -22.30 10.41 5.48
C SER A 291 -21.61 11.56 6.27
N ALA A 292 -21.95 12.80 5.95
CA ALA A 292 -21.43 13.98 6.63
C ALA A 292 -21.63 13.89 8.16
N LEU A 293 -22.82 13.46 8.62
CA LEU A 293 -23.13 13.27 10.04
C LEU A 293 -22.19 12.24 10.68
N LEU A 294 -21.97 11.09 10.03
CA LEU A 294 -21.08 10.06 10.56
C LEU A 294 -19.61 10.50 10.61
N LYS A 295 -19.19 11.41 9.71
CA LYS A 295 -17.85 12.03 9.78
C LYS A 295 -17.74 12.97 10.99
N VAL A 296 -18.78 13.73 11.31
CA VAL A 296 -18.84 14.57 12.52
C VAL A 296 -18.78 13.70 13.78
N LEU A 297 -19.60 12.66 13.87
CA LEU A 297 -19.57 11.71 15.00
C LEU A 297 -18.21 11.04 15.17
N PHE A 298 -17.51 10.76 14.07
CA PHE A 298 -16.14 10.24 14.14
C PHE A 298 -15.18 11.27 14.77
N ALA A 299 -15.27 12.54 14.39
CA ALA A 299 -14.44 13.60 14.98
C ALA A 299 -14.68 13.73 16.49
N VAL A 300 -15.94 13.70 16.93
CA VAL A 300 -16.29 13.70 18.36
C VAL A 300 -15.71 12.44 19.04
N LYS A 301 -15.80 11.26 18.39
CA LYS A 301 -15.22 10.03 18.93
C LYS A 301 -13.71 10.13 19.16
N MET A 302 -13.00 10.97 18.40
CA MET A 302 -11.53 11.17 18.56
C MET A 302 -11.16 11.85 19.88
N PHE A 303 -12.14 12.41 20.61
CA PHE A 303 -11.93 12.83 22.00
C PHE A 303 -11.61 11.63 22.91
N PHE A 304 -12.28 10.50 22.69
CA PHE A 304 -12.16 9.29 23.51
C PHE A 304 -11.23 8.25 22.90
N LYS A 305 -11.03 8.30 21.58
CA LYS A 305 -10.31 7.28 20.85
C LYS A 305 -8.80 7.52 20.88
N ILE A 306 -8.05 6.41 20.99
CA ILE A 306 -6.59 6.44 21.02
C ILE A 306 -6.02 6.16 19.62
N ASP A 307 -6.76 5.37 18.82
CA ASP A 307 -6.37 4.82 17.51
C ASP A 307 -7.51 4.92 16.46
#